data_f278340922e3764a86113e50526b381d
#
_entry.id   f278340922e3764a86113e50526b381d
#
_cell.length_a   1.000
_cell.length_b   1.000
_cell.length_c   1.000
_cell.angle_alpha   90.00
_cell.angle_beta   90.00
_cell.angle_gamma   90.00
#
_symmetry.space_group_name_H-M   'P 1'
#
loop_
_entity.id
_entity.type
_entity.pdbx_description
1 polymer ?
#
loop_
_entity_poly.entity_id
_entity_poly.type
_entity_poly.pdbx_seq_one_letter_code
_entity_poly.pdbx_strand_id
1 'polypeptide(L)'
;PQIIACLEAGKHVLCEKTITMNGAQLDACIEVAKRNNVILAEGLTSVYEPVMDFMAKKVRSGEYGELQFVTVTCGSDKPYDATNRYFSPELGGGAIFDIGCYAIGFANYFLDGYPTKVLSEGVICDTGVDSKSTYLLTNERGQMATVALSLRSKTEKIGIVACEKAFIRIEQFIRAHRAEVRYPDGRSEIYDFPTRQLDAEVEAMSAAIDDSLAEVPQCPVSLSRSILEVMDTAREQWGYQFAFEKEGNPW
;
A
#
# COMPACT_ATOMS: atom_id res chain seq x y z
N PRO A 1 -7.30 10.36 15.91
CA PRO A 1 -7.44 10.52 17.38
C PRO A 1 -7.25 9.21 18.17
N GLN A 2 -7.87 8.09 17.74
CA GLN A 2 -7.80 6.80 18.46
C GLN A 2 -6.38 6.25 18.56
N ILE A 3 -5.62 6.28 17.45
CA ILE A 3 -4.20 5.85 17.42
C ILE A 3 -3.41 6.65 18.46
N ILE A 4 -3.52 7.97 18.44
CA ILE A 4 -2.80 8.86 19.37
C ILE A 4 -3.15 8.52 20.82
N ALA A 5 -4.42 8.36 21.16
CA ALA A 5 -4.84 8.01 22.52
C ALA A 5 -4.22 6.70 23.02
N CYS A 6 -4.13 5.68 22.15
CA CYS A 6 -3.48 4.41 22.48
C CYS A 6 -1.97 4.57 22.67
N LEU A 7 -1.31 5.29 21.76
CA LEU A 7 0.14 5.54 21.83
C LEU A 7 0.51 6.36 23.08
N GLU A 8 -0.28 7.38 23.44
CA GLU A 8 -0.10 8.18 24.67
C GLU A 8 -0.30 7.35 25.94
N ALA A 9 -1.17 6.33 25.88
CA ALA A 9 -1.33 5.35 26.95
C ALA A 9 -0.22 4.28 27.00
N GLY A 10 0.86 4.45 26.21
CA GLY A 10 2.01 3.54 26.18
C GLY A 10 1.69 2.19 25.52
N LYS A 11 0.71 2.13 24.60
CA LYS A 11 0.34 0.90 23.89
C LYS A 11 0.99 0.88 22.51
N HIS A 12 1.53 -0.28 22.12
CA HIS A 12 1.85 -0.57 20.73
C HIS A 12 0.56 -0.65 19.93
N VAL A 13 0.56 -0.15 18.68
CA VAL A 13 -0.66 -0.07 17.86
C VAL A 13 -0.43 -0.72 16.49
N LEU A 14 -1.23 -1.74 16.19
CA LEU A 14 -1.44 -2.25 14.84
C LEU A 14 -2.79 -1.69 14.36
N CYS A 15 -2.76 -0.82 13.37
CA CYS A 15 -3.95 -0.15 12.86
C CYS A 15 -4.34 -0.70 11.49
N GLU A 16 -5.64 -0.99 11.31
CA GLU A 16 -6.17 -1.36 9.99
C GLU A 16 -5.84 -0.31 8.92
N LYS A 17 -5.75 -0.79 7.70
CA LYS A 17 -5.52 0.04 6.52
C LYS A 17 -6.80 0.83 6.15
N THR A 18 -6.73 1.97 5.61
CA THR A 18 -5.62 2.89 5.48
C THR A 18 -5.39 3.55 6.83
N ILE A 19 -4.18 3.51 7.31
CA ILE A 19 -3.84 3.87 8.69
C ILE A 19 -4.30 5.27 9.10
N THR A 20 -4.25 6.24 8.17
CA THR A 20 -4.76 7.62 8.33
C THR A 20 -5.31 8.13 7.01
N MET A 21 -5.98 9.27 7.02
CA MET A 21 -6.59 9.87 5.83
C MET A 21 -5.59 10.68 5.00
N ASN A 22 -4.48 11.11 5.58
CA ASN A 22 -3.38 11.80 4.91
C ASN A 22 -2.05 11.64 5.66
N GLY A 23 -0.95 12.04 5.02
CA GLY A 23 0.39 11.94 5.58
C GLY A 23 0.60 12.77 6.83
N ALA A 24 -0.01 13.96 6.94
CA ALA A 24 0.14 14.81 8.11
C ALA A 24 -0.42 14.16 9.39
N GLN A 25 -1.55 13.46 9.28
CA GLN A 25 -2.12 12.68 10.38
C GLN A 25 -1.19 11.52 10.79
N LEU A 26 -0.58 10.85 9.81
CA LEU A 26 0.37 9.78 10.12
C LEU A 26 1.64 10.34 10.78
N ASP A 27 2.18 11.45 10.28
CA ASP A 27 3.35 12.11 10.87
C ASP A 27 3.11 12.45 12.35
N ALA A 28 1.92 12.98 12.69
CA ALA A 28 1.53 13.23 14.08
C ALA A 28 1.49 11.94 14.91
N CYS A 29 0.98 10.83 14.36
CA CYS A 29 0.98 9.53 15.05
C CYS A 29 2.39 8.99 15.26
N ILE A 30 3.27 9.10 14.26
CA ILE A 30 4.68 8.68 14.33
C ILE A 30 5.43 9.42 15.45
N GLU A 31 5.24 10.73 15.55
CA GLU A 31 5.88 11.54 16.60
C GLU A 31 5.43 11.11 18.00
N VAL A 32 4.14 10.78 18.18
CA VAL A 32 3.64 10.28 19.46
C VAL A 32 4.19 8.87 19.76
N ALA A 33 4.27 8.00 18.76
CA ALA A 33 4.83 6.66 18.92
C ALA A 33 6.30 6.72 19.37
N LYS A 34 7.12 7.54 18.68
CA LYS A 34 8.53 7.76 19.03
C LYS A 34 8.70 8.30 20.45
N ARG A 35 7.93 9.34 20.82
CA ARG A 35 8.01 9.96 22.15
C ARG A 35 7.69 8.99 23.28
N ASN A 36 6.79 8.04 23.05
CA ASN A 36 6.37 7.05 24.05
C ASN A 36 7.12 5.71 23.93
N ASN A 37 8.07 5.61 22.98
CA ASN A 37 8.85 4.38 22.71
C ASN A 37 7.95 3.15 22.49
N VAL A 38 6.93 3.31 21.64
CA VAL A 38 5.98 2.25 21.26
C VAL A 38 5.93 2.09 19.76
N ILE A 39 5.60 0.89 19.30
CA ILE A 39 5.49 0.57 17.87
C ILE A 39 4.14 1.03 17.35
N LEU A 40 4.15 1.69 16.19
CA LEU A 40 3.00 1.93 15.33
C LEU A 40 3.21 1.16 14.03
N ALA A 41 2.26 0.33 13.64
CA ALA A 41 2.27 -0.41 12.39
C ALA A 41 0.91 -0.39 11.70
N GLU A 42 0.91 -0.49 10.36
CA GLU A 42 -0.31 -0.61 9.55
C GLU A 42 -0.60 -2.08 9.24
N GLY A 43 -1.86 -2.50 9.38
CA GLY A 43 -2.37 -3.79 8.95
C GLY A 43 -2.54 -3.84 7.43
N LEU A 44 -1.46 -3.64 6.69
CA LEU A 44 -1.41 -3.76 5.23
C LEU A 44 -1.15 -5.20 4.84
N THR A 45 -2.14 -6.07 4.99
CA THR A 45 -2.05 -7.54 4.89
C THR A 45 -1.11 -8.05 3.79
N SER A 46 -1.11 -7.40 2.62
CA SER A 46 -0.33 -7.85 1.45
C SER A 46 1.17 -7.95 1.71
N VAL A 47 1.75 -7.05 2.50
CA VAL A 47 3.21 -7.03 2.73
C VAL A 47 3.65 -8.05 3.79
N TYR A 48 2.71 -8.59 4.55
CA TYR A 48 2.99 -9.63 5.54
C TYR A 48 2.90 -11.05 4.96
N GLU A 49 2.42 -11.20 3.74
CA GLU A 49 2.37 -12.52 3.09
C GLU A 49 3.78 -13.04 2.77
N PRO A 50 4.11 -14.30 3.12
CA PRO A 50 5.48 -14.82 2.98
C PRO A 50 6.04 -14.75 1.56
N VAL A 51 5.19 -14.92 0.54
CA VAL A 51 5.61 -14.84 -0.86
C VAL A 51 6.07 -13.43 -1.24
N MET A 52 5.49 -12.39 -0.64
CA MET A 52 5.87 -11.00 -0.91
C MET A 52 7.28 -10.71 -0.38
N ASP A 53 7.56 -11.08 0.88
CA ASP A 53 8.88 -10.90 1.47
C ASP A 53 9.96 -11.73 0.73
N PHE A 54 9.64 -12.99 0.41
CA PHE A 54 10.53 -13.86 -0.35
C PHE A 54 10.89 -13.27 -1.72
N MET A 55 9.91 -12.82 -2.49
CA MET A 55 10.14 -12.22 -3.81
C MET A 55 10.88 -10.89 -3.72
N ALA A 56 10.53 -10.04 -2.76
CA ALA A 56 11.21 -8.77 -2.57
C ALA A 56 12.70 -8.96 -2.21
N LYS A 57 13.04 -9.96 -1.39
CA LYS A 57 14.43 -10.31 -1.08
C LYS A 57 15.19 -10.76 -2.33
N LYS A 58 14.58 -11.60 -3.19
CA LYS A 58 15.19 -12.04 -4.45
C LYS A 58 15.41 -10.87 -5.43
N VAL A 59 14.44 -9.98 -5.55
CA VAL A 59 14.58 -8.77 -6.39
C VAL A 59 15.74 -7.89 -5.86
N ARG A 60 15.74 -7.58 -4.57
CA ARG A 60 16.79 -6.74 -3.94
C ARG A 60 18.18 -7.38 -3.96
N SER A 61 18.27 -8.70 -3.99
CA SER A 61 19.58 -9.40 -4.13
C SER A 61 20.18 -9.27 -5.53
N GLY A 62 19.43 -8.77 -6.52
CA GLY A 62 19.87 -8.70 -7.91
C GLY A 62 19.82 -10.02 -8.67
N GLU A 63 19.20 -11.06 -8.13
CA GLU A 63 19.09 -12.38 -8.78
C GLU A 63 18.49 -12.28 -10.19
N TYR A 64 17.52 -11.39 -10.36
CA TYR A 64 16.84 -11.15 -11.64
C TYR A 64 17.40 -9.95 -12.43
N GLY A 65 18.55 -9.40 -12.04
CA GLY A 65 19.06 -8.14 -12.58
C GLY A 65 18.39 -6.93 -11.92
N GLU A 66 18.63 -5.74 -12.48
CA GLU A 66 18.04 -4.51 -11.95
C GLU A 66 16.53 -4.47 -12.21
N LEU A 67 15.77 -4.01 -11.21
CA LEU A 67 14.34 -3.73 -11.35
C LEU A 67 14.16 -2.53 -12.29
N GLN A 68 13.30 -2.69 -13.29
CA GLN A 68 13.00 -1.65 -14.26
C GLN A 68 11.60 -1.09 -14.09
N PHE A 69 10.61 -1.97 -13.92
CA PHE A 69 9.20 -1.58 -13.96
C PHE A 69 8.31 -2.44 -13.06
N VAL A 70 7.33 -1.79 -12.43
CA VAL A 70 6.26 -2.46 -11.68
C VAL A 70 4.90 -2.10 -12.28
N THR A 71 4.04 -3.09 -12.52
CA THR A 71 2.65 -2.87 -12.95
C THR A 71 1.70 -3.48 -11.95
N VAL A 72 0.68 -2.73 -11.54
CA VAL A 72 -0.34 -3.23 -10.61
C VAL A 72 -1.73 -2.90 -11.12
N THR A 73 -2.60 -3.89 -11.16
CA THR A 73 -4.03 -3.68 -11.41
C THR A 73 -4.87 -4.20 -10.25
N CYS A 74 -5.85 -3.44 -9.82
CA CYS A 74 -6.78 -3.84 -8.78
C CYS A 74 -8.18 -3.28 -9.06
N GLY A 75 -9.11 -4.15 -9.41
CA GLY A 75 -10.49 -3.78 -9.67
C GLY A 75 -11.48 -4.64 -8.91
N SER A 76 -12.49 -3.98 -8.35
CA SER A 76 -13.63 -4.61 -7.68
C SER A 76 -14.91 -4.01 -8.24
N ASP A 77 -15.81 -4.85 -8.76
CA ASP A 77 -17.11 -4.37 -9.21
C ASP A 77 -18.02 -4.15 -7.99
N LYS A 78 -18.24 -2.88 -7.65
CA LYS A 78 -19.13 -2.44 -6.58
C LYS A 78 -20.32 -1.71 -7.19
N PRO A 79 -21.56 -2.15 -6.94
CA PRO A 79 -22.73 -1.35 -7.29
C PRO A 79 -22.60 0.06 -6.71
N TYR A 80 -22.89 1.07 -7.52
CA TYR A 80 -22.85 2.45 -7.03
C TYR A 80 -24.02 2.69 -6.08
N ASP A 81 -23.68 3.09 -4.88
CA ASP A 81 -24.61 3.53 -3.84
C ASP A 81 -23.90 4.61 -3.02
N ALA A 82 -24.40 5.84 -3.11
CA ALA A 82 -23.82 7.00 -2.44
C ALA A 82 -23.77 6.87 -0.91
N THR A 83 -24.61 6.01 -0.32
CA THR A 83 -24.66 5.76 1.13
C THR A 83 -23.71 4.65 1.58
N ASN A 84 -23.17 3.90 0.63
CA ASN A 84 -22.25 2.81 0.94
C ASN A 84 -20.87 3.35 1.27
N ARG A 85 -20.16 2.70 2.22
CA ARG A 85 -18.79 3.10 2.62
C ARG A 85 -17.81 3.23 1.46
N TYR A 86 -18.02 2.51 0.35
CA TYR A 86 -17.13 2.59 -0.81
C TYR A 86 -17.21 3.93 -1.55
N PHE A 87 -18.32 4.64 -1.41
CA PHE A 87 -18.61 5.88 -2.14
C PHE A 87 -18.92 7.06 -1.22
N SER A 88 -18.83 6.88 0.12
CA SER A 88 -19.04 7.95 1.09
C SER A 88 -17.70 8.59 1.50
N PRO A 89 -17.49 9.90 1.28
CA PRO A 89 -16.28 10.60 1.72
C PRO A 89 -16.13 10.61 3.25
N GLU A 90 -17.23 10.64 4.01
CA GLU A 90 -17.22 10.63 5.48
C GLU A 90 -16.70 9.30 6.05
N LEU A 91 -16.82 8.22 5.27
CA LEU A 91 -16.37 6.88 5.65
C LEU A 91 -15.02 6.50 4.98
N GLY A 92 -14.31 7.47 4.40
CA GLY A 92 -13.04 7.22 3.71
C GLY A 92 -13.22 6.39 2.44
N GLY A 93 -14.30 6.63 1.69
CA GLY A 93 -14.58 5.96 0.43
C GLY A 93 -13.63 6.37 -0.70
N GLY A 94 -13.81 5.73 -1.84
CA GLY A 94 -12.97 5.91 -3.03
C GLY A 94 -12.08 4.71 -3.32
N ALA A 95 -11.75 4.51 -4.59
CA ALA A 95 -10.86 3.44 -5.02
C ALA A 95 -9.47 3.61 -4.41
N ILE A 96 -9.01 4.85 -4.26
CA ILE A 96 -7.71 5.19 -3.69
C ILE A 96 -7.59 4.68 -2.24
N PHE A 97 -8.61 4.82 -1.40
CA PHE A 97 -8.57 4.39 0.01
C PHE A 97 -8.93 2.91 0.19
N ASP A 98 -9.91 2.39 -0.56
CA ASP A 98 -10.33 0.98 -0.36
C ASP A 98 -9.32 -0.02 -0.89
N ILE A 99 -8.80 0.21 -2.10
CA ILE A 99 -7.90 -0.72 -2.79
C ILE A 99 -6.55 -0.10 -3.19
N GLY A 100 -6.44 1.23 -3.20
CA GLY A 100 -5.24 1.95 -3.61
C GLY A 100 -4.08 1.74 -2.64
N CYS A 101 -4.35 1.72 -1.33
CA CYS A 101 -3.32 1.44 -0.31
C CYS A 101 -2.59 0.11 -0.60
N TYR A 102 -3.29 -0.93 -1.02
CA TYR A 102 -2.69 -2.21 -1.39
C TYR A 102 -1.89 -2.14 -2.70
N ALA A 103 -2.44 -1.50 -3.73
CA ALA A 103 -1.83 -1.48 -5.05
C ALA A 103 -0.61 -0.53 -5.11
N ILE A 104 -0.71 0.65 -4.49
CA ILE A 104 0.41 1.58 -4.31
C ILE A 104 1.44 0.94 -3.37
N GLY A 105 0.97 0.30 -2.29
CA GLY A 105 1.81 -0.44 -1.35
C GLY A 105 2.61 -1.55 -2.04
N PHE A 106 2.00 -2.32 -2.94
CA PHE A 106 2.72 -3.30 -3.75
C PHE A 106 3.84 -2.65 -4.57
N ALA A 107 3.55 -1.57 -5.28
CA ALA A 107 4.55 -0.86 -6.08
C ALA A 107 5.70 -0.36 -5.20
N ASN A 108 5.39 0.35 -4.12
CA ASN A 108 6.39 0.91 -3.18
C ASN A 108 7.21 -0.17 -2.46
N TYR A 109 6.62 -1.35 -2.25
CA TYR A 109 7.30 -2.47 -1.59
C TYR A 109 8.41 -3.08 -2.45
N PHE A 110 8.25 -3.08 -3.77
CA PHE A 110 9.25 -3.63 -4.70
C PHE A 110 10.24 -2.60 -5.21
N LEU A 111 9.85 -1.32 -5.36
CA LEU A 111 10.75 -0.26 -5.78
C LEU A 111 11.93 -0.10 -4.81
N ASP A 112 13.13 0.12 -5.35
CA ASP A 112 14.32 0.41 -4.57
C ASP A 112 14.41 1.92 -4.29
N GLY A 113 13.71 2.34 -3.26
CA GLY A 113 13.41 3.72 -2.91
C GLY A 113 12.01 4.14 -3.33
N TYR A 114 11.38 4.97 -2.49
CA TYR A 114 10.00 5.40 -2.70
C TYR A 114 9.88 6.37 -3.89
N PRO A 115 8.68 6.48 -4.50
CA PRO A 115 8.45 7.40 -5.61
C PRO A 115 8.72 8.85 -5.22
N THR A 116 9.40 9.60 -6.09
CA THR A 116 9.64 11.04 -5.97
C THR A 116 8.86 11.84 -7.00
N LYS A 117 8.28 11.15 -7.99
CA LYS A 117 7.35 11.72 -8.98
C LYS A 117 6.08 10.90 -9.04
N VAL A 118 4.94 11.59 -8.98
CA VAL A 118 3.60 11.02 -9.10
C VAL A 118 2.84 11.79 -10.17
N LEU A 119 2.35 11.09 -11.19
CA LEU A 119 1.35 11.59 -12.13
C LEU A 119 0.12 10.72 -12.00
N SER A 120 -1.06 11.32 -11.92
CA SER A 120 -2.28 10.56 -11.72
C SER A 120 -3.49 11.19 -12.37
N GLU A 121 -4.47 10.36 -12.71
CA GLU A 121 -5.79 10.79 -13.18
C GLU A 121 -6.85 9.97 -12.44
N GLY A 122 -7.89 10.64 -11.94
CA GLY A 122 -8.99 10.05 -11.18
C GLY A 122 -10.35 10.47 -11.73
N VAL A 123 -11.28 9.54 -11.79
CA VAL A 123 -12.69 9.82 -12.13
C VAL A 123 -13.49 9.93 -10.85
N ILE A 124 -13.89 11.14 -10.52
CA ILE A 124 -14.62 11.48 -9.29
C ILE A 124 -16.11 11.21 -9.48
N CYS A 125 -16.73 10.55 -8.50
CA CYS A 125 -18.18 10.33 -8.41
C CYS A 125 -18.92 11.58 -7.95
N ASP A 126 -20.25 11.56 -8.05
CA ASP A 126 -21.12 12.64 -7.53
C ASP A 126 -20.95 12.87 -6.02
N THR A 127 -20.52 11.85 -5.27
CA THR A 127 -20.22 11.95 -3.84
C THR A 127 -18.88 12.64 -3.53
N GLY A 128 -18.03 12.86 -4.53
CA GLY A 128 -16.72 13.51 -4.37
C GLY A 128 -15.53 12.57 -4.19
N VAL A 129 -15.74 11.23 -4.11
CA VAL A 129 -14.64 10.25 -4.06
C VAL A 129 -14.32 9.69 -5.45
N ASP A 130 -13.12 9.15 -5.64
CA ASP A 130 -12.76 8.51 -6.90
C ASP A 130 -13.41 7.13 -7.07
N SER A 131 -13.94 6.85 -8.25
CA SER A 131 -14.48 5.54 -8.63
C SER A 131 -13.45 4.65 -9.32
N LYS A 132 -12.49 5.26 -9.98
CA LYS A 132 -11.35 4.65 -10.64
C LYS A 132 -10.24 5.67 -10.80
N SER A 133 -9.02 5.21 -10.80
CA SER A 133 -7.84 6.07 -10.92
C SER A 133 -6.63 5.31 -11.49
N THR A 134 -5.70 6.05 -12.06
CA THR A 134 -4.43 5.52 -12.58
C THR A 134 -3.27 6.38 -12.13
N TYR A 135 -2.11 5.74 -11.95
CA TYR A 135 -0.91 6.39 -11.45
C TYR A 135 0.30 5.98 -12.29
N LEU A 136 1.18 6.93 -12.52
CA LEU A 136 2.53 6.72 -13.00
C LEU A 136 3.48 7.24 -11.92
N LEU A 137 4.28 6.33 -11.37
CA LEU A 137 5.22 6.60 -10.28
C LEU A 137 6.65 6.46 -10.82
N THR A 138 7.56 7.31 -10.36
CA THR A 138 9.00 7.21 -10.69
C THR A 138 9.80 7.55 -9.45
N ASN A 139 10.86 6.77 -9.15
CA ASN A 139 11.79 7.06 -8.06
C ASN A 139 13.11 7.68 -8.58
N GLU A 140 14.01 8.05 -7.68
CA GLU A 140 15.31 8.67 -8.02
C GLU A 140 16.23 7.77 -8.84
N ARG A 141 16.03 6.45 -8.80
CA ARG A 141 16.79 5.48 -9.60
C ARG A 141 16.26 5.32 -11.02
N GLY A 142 15.19 6.06 -11.38
CA GLY A 142 14.55 5.93 -12.69
C GLY A 142 13.67 4.69 -12.83
N GLN A 143 13.47 3.92 -11.78
CA GLN A 143 12.51 2.82 -11.77
C GLN A 143 11.09 3.39 -11.79
N MET A 144 10.20 2.73 -12.52
CA MET A 144 8.84 3.22 -12.74
C MET A 144 7.81 2.21 -12.27
N ALA A 145 6.64 2.72 -11.87
CA ALA A 145 5.49 1.87 -11.63
C ALA A 145 4.22 2.47 -12.24
N THR A 146 3.32 1.59 -12.70
CA THR A 146 1.96 1.96 -13.07
C THR A 146 0.97 1.24 -12.17
N VAL A 147 -0.03 1.97 -11.69
CA VAL A 147 -1.12 1.44 -10.86
C VAL A 147 -2.44 1.81 -11.51
N ALA A 148 -3.36 0.86 -11.63
CA ALA A 148 -4.71 1.09 -12.14
C ALA A 148 -5.74 0.50 -11.17
N LEU A 149 -6.68 1.35 -10.73
CA LEU A 149 -7.71 1.04 -9.74
C LEU A 149 -9.12 1.20 -10.33
N SER A 150 -10.06 0.36 -9.92
CA SER A 150 -11.47 0.57 -10.22
C SER A 150 -12.37 -0.06 -9.16
N LEU A 151 -13.36 0.70 -8.69
CA LEU A 151 -14.50 0.19 -7.95
C LEU A 151 -15.71 -0.12 -8.85
N ARG A 152 -15.64 0.21 -10.15
CA ARG A 152 -16.74 0.09 -11.12
C ARG A 152 -16.53 -1.02 -12.15
N SER A 153 -15.42 -1.72 -12.05
CA SER A 153 -15.13 -2.88 -12.91
C SER A 153 -14.25 -3.87 -12.17
N LYS A 154 -14.55 -5.15 -12.37
CA LYS A 154 -13.67 -6.22 -11.90
C LYS A 154 -12.51 -6.38 -12.86
N THR A 155 -11.29 -6.36 -12.31
CA THR A 155 -10.07 -6.74 -13.04
C THR A 155 -9.36 -7.85 -12.29
N GLU A 156 -8.35 -8.43 -12.89
CA GLU A 156 -7.40 -9.26 -12.15
C GLU A 156 -6.71 -8.38 -11.08
N LYS A 157 -6.55 -8.92 -9.88
CA LYS A 157 -5.73 -8.33 -8.82
C LYS A 157 -4.32 -8.87 -8.98
N ILE A 158 -3.54 -8.18 -9.80
CA ILE A 158 -2.23 -8.67 -10.21
C ILE A 158 -1.16 -7.61 -10.06
N GLY A 159 0.00 -8.02 -9.55
CA GLY A 159 1.23 -7.26 -9.60
C GLY A 159 2.27 -7.96 -10.46
N ILE A 160 2.95 -7.19 -11.29
CA ILE A 160 4.08 -7.65 -12.13
C ILE A 160 5.29 -6.81 -11.78
N VAL A 161 6.40 -7.48 -11.48
CA VAL A 161 7.70 -6.85 -11.19
C VAL A 161 8.65 -7.27 -12.30
N ALA A 162 9.02 -6.32 -13.16
CA ALA A 162 9.88 -6.57 -14.32
C ALA A 162 11.32 -6.15 -14.03
N CYS A 163 12.23 -7.12 -14.09
CA CYS A 163 13.65 -6.95 -13.97
C CYS A 163 14.34 -7.27 -15.30
N GLU A 164 15.63 -6.99 -15.43
CA GLU A 164 16.38 -7.18 -16.68
C GLU A 164 16.39 -8.63 -17.20
N LYS A 165 16.41 -9.63 -16.29
CA LYS A 165 16.60 -11.05 -16.64
C LYS A 165 15.34 -11.88 -16.47
N ALA A 166 14.31 -11.36 -15.80
CA ALA A 166 13.04 -12.05 -15.58
C ALA A 166 11.96 -11.07 -15.17
N PHE A 167 10.71 -11.50 -15.26
CA PHE A 167 9.63 -10.81 -14.57
C PHE A 167 8.90 -11.76 -13.62
N ILE A 168 8.38 -11.19 -12.56
CA ILE A 168 7.65 -11.90 -11.50
C ILE A 168 6.19 -11.50 -11.61
N ARG A 169 5.30 -12.47 -11.68
CA ARG A 169 3.85 -12.30 -11.67
C ARG A 169 3.28 -12.78 -10.34
N ILE A 170 2.58 -11.91 -9.63
CA ILE A 170 1.93 -12.21 -8.35
C ILE A 170 0.44 -11.94 -8.51
N GLU A 171 -0.35 -13.02 -8.50
CA GLU A 171 -1.81 -12.96 -8.54
C GLU A 171 -2.41 -12.79 -7.15
N GLN A 172 -3.60 -12.18 -7.08
CA GLN A 172 -4.30 -11.94 -5.83
C GLN A 172 -3.38 -11.31 -4.77
N PHE A 173 -2.55 -10.35 -5.19
CA PHE A 173 -1.42 -9.81 -4.43
C PHE A 173 -1.80 -9.28 -3.02
N ILE A 174 -3.08 -8.99 -2.76
CA ILE A 174 -3.56 -8.58 -1.42
C ILE A 174 -3.41 -9.73 -0.41
N ARG A 175 -3.61 -10.98 -0.87
CA ARG A 175 -3.45 -12.22 -0.09
C ARG A 175 -2.74 -13.24 -0.94
N ALA A 176 -1.54 -12.85 -1.36
CA ALA A 176 -0.74 -13.66 -2.26
C ALA A 176 -0.20 -14.91 -1.56
N HIS A 177 -0.31 -16.02 -2.23
CA HIS A 177 0.32 -17.27 -1.80
C HIS A 177 1.24 -17.85 -2.87
N ARG A 178 1.23 -17.25 -4.07
CA ARG A 178 1.96 -17.77 -5.22
C ARG A 178 2.58 -16.64 -6.02
N ALA A 179 3.82 -16.87 -6.46
CA ALA A 179 4.52 -16.06 -7.44
C ALA A 179 5.03 -16.94 -8.58
N GLU A 180 4.97 -16.43 -9.80
CA GLU A 180 5.54 -17.05 -10.99
C GLU A 180 6.64 -16.14 -11.54
N VAL A 181 7.85 -16.67 -11.63
CA VAL A 181 9.00 -16.01 -12.28
C VAL A 181 9.10 -16.53 -13.69
N ARG A 182 9.14 -15.64 -14.67
CA ARG A 182 9.26 -15.99 -16.10
C ARG A 182 10.52 -15.37 -16.69
N TYR A 183 11.28 -16.19 -17.40
CA TYR A 183 12.52 -15.83 -18.05
C TYR A 183 12.34 -15.63 -19.56
N PRO A 184 13.19 -14.81 -20.23
CA PRO A 184 13.11 -14.57 -21.68
C PRO A 184 13.27 -15.83 -22.54
N ASP A 185 13.93 -16.86 -22.02
CA ASP A 185 14.14 -18.16 -22.70
C ASP A 185 12.93 -19.10 -22.62
N GLY A 186 11.83 -18.65 -21.99
CA GLY A 186 10.59 -19.40 -21.83
C GLY A 186 10.55 -20.30 -20.58
N ARG A 187 11.61 -20.37 -19.79
CA ARG A 187 11.56 -21.04 -18.47
C ARG A 187 10.64 -20.28 -17.51
N SER A 188 10.02 -21.02 -16.62
CA SER A 188 9.30 -20.43 -15.49
C SER A 188 9.59 -21.19 -14.20
N GLU A 189 9.55 -20.48 -13.10
CA GLU A 189 9.65 -21.01 -11.74
C GLU A 189 8.41 -20.58 -10.96
N ILE A 190 7.90 -21.49 -10.15
CA ILE A 190 6.70 -21.27 -9.36
C ILE A 190 7.08 -21.41 -7.89
N TYR A 191 6.67 -20.42 -7.10
CA TYR A 191 6.87 -20.39 -5.66
C TYR A 191 5.50 -20.32 -4.98
N ASP A 192 5.17 -21.38 -4.24
CA ASP A 192 3.92 -21.51 -3.50
C ASP A 192 4.18 -21.43 -1.98
N PHE A 193 3.38 -20.64 -1.28
CA PHE A 193 3.44 -20.43 0.16
C PHE A 193 2.05 -20.59 0.76
N PRO A 194 1.93 -20.97 2.04
CA PRO A 194 0.65 -20.89 2.72
C PRO A 194 0.22 -19.42 2.88
N THR A 195 -1.06 -19.13 2.63
CA THR A 195 -1.64 -17.82 2.99
C THR A 195 -1.72 -17.67 4.50
N ARG A 196 -1.32 -16.53 5.01
CA ARG A 196 -1.33 -16.22 6.45
C ARG A 196 -2.43 -15.22 6.82
N GLN A 197 -2.88 -14.41 5.86
CA GLN A 197 -3.91 -13.39 6.07
C GLN A 197 -3.63 -12.48 7.28
N LEU A 198 -4.63 -12.23 8.13
CA LEU A 198 -4.49 -11.36 9.30
C LEU A 198 -3.56 -11.92 10.39
N ASP A 199 -3.36 -13.22 10.43
CA ASP A 199 -2.48 -13.86 11.41
C ASP A 199 -1.03 -13.39 11.26
N ALA A 200 -0.57 -13.18 10.02
CA ALA A 200 0.80 -12.76 9.74
C ALA A 200 1.12 -11.37 10.29
N GLU A 201 0.19 -10.41 10.19
CA GLU A 201 0.42 -9.05 10.71
C GLU A 201 0.44 -9.00 12.23
N VAL A 202 -0.42 -9.80 12.90
CA VAL A 202 -0.44 -9.91 14.36
C VAL A 202 0.83 -10.59 14.87
N GLU A 203 1.28 -11.66 14.21
CA GLU A 203 2.53 -12.35 14.56
C GLU A 203 3.75 -11.44 14.35
N ALA A 204 3.81 -10.72 13.23
CA ALA A 204 4.90 -9.79 12.94
C ALA A 204 4.98 -8.67 14.00
N MET A 205 3.84 -8.13 14.40
CA MET A 205 3.76 -7.13 15.47
C MET A 205 4.21 -7.71 16.82
N SER A 206 3.76 -8.92 17.16
CA SER A 206 4.15 -9.60 18.41
C SER A 206 5.65 -9.87 18.44
N ALA A 207 6.22 -10.40 17.34
CA ALA A 207 7.65 -10.64 17.22
C ALA A 207 8.47 -9.35 17.34
N ALA A 208 8.02 -8.25 16.71
CA ALA A 208 8.70 -6.97 16.83
C ALA A 208 8.73 -6.44 18.27
N ILE A 209 7.65 -6.65 19.03
CA ILE A 209 7.57 -6.30 20.47
C ILE A 209 8.52 -7.18 21.30
N ASP A 210 8.47 -8.49 21.10
CA ASP A 210 9.29 -9.47 21.84
C ASP A 210 10.79 -9.25 21.60
N ASP A 211 11.16 -8.91 20.36
CA ASP A 211 12.53 -8.61 19.97
C ASP A 211 12.96 -7.15 20.27
N SER A 212 12.08 -6.35 20.88
CA SER A 212 12.32 -4.94 21.24
C SER A 212 12.74 -4.09 20.02
N LEU A 213 12.15 -4.35 18.85
CA LEU A 213 12.39 -3.58 17.64
C LEU A 213 11.70 -2.21 17.73
N ALA A 214 12.21 -1.25 16.95
CA ALA A 214 11.60 0.08 16.87
C ALA A 214 10.34 0.12 15.98
N GLU A 215 10.22 -0.82 15.04
CA GLU A 215 9.11 -0.93 14.08
C GLU A 215 8.95 -2.37 13.60
N VAL A 216 7.86 -2.67 12.90
CA VAL A 216 7.63 -3.96 12.24
C VAL A 216 8.36 -3.98 10.90
N PRO A 217 9.38 -4.86 10.72
CA PRO A 217 10.24 -4.84 9.51
C PRO A 217 9.49 -5.06 8.19
N GLN A 218 8.41 -5.84 8.20
CA GLN A 218 7.61 -6.13 7.00
C GLN A 218 6.81 -4.91 6.53
N CYS A 219 6.39 -4.05 7.46
CA CYS A 219 5.62 -2.84 7.17
C CYS A 219 6.15 -1.68 8.01
N PRO A 220 7.34 -1.16 7.69
CA PRO A 220 7.87 0.01 8.38
C PRO A 220 6.97 1.22 8.15
N VAL A 221 6.86 2.12 9.11
CA VAL A 221 6.00 3.30 8.99
C VAL A 221 6.37 4.20 7.80
N SER A 222 7.61 4.13 7.33
CA SER A 222 8.06 4.80 6.12
C SER A 222 7.36 4.29 4.86
N LEU A 223 7.00 3.00 4.80
CA LEU A 223 6.20 2.45 3.71
C LEU A 223 4.79 3.04 3.73
N SER A 224 4.10 3.02 4.87
CA SER A 224 2.78 3.62 5.02
C SER A 224 2.80 5.11 4.69
N ARG A 225 3.85 5.83 5.12
CA ARG A 225 4.02 7.26 4.83
C ARG A 225 4.19 7.51 3.33
N SER A 226 4.96 6.67 2.63
CA SER A 226 5.14 6.79 1.19
C SER A 226 3.87 6.48 0.39
N ILE A 227 3.04 5.54 0.86
CA ILE A 227 1.73 5.25 0.28
C ILE A 227 0.83 6.48 0.38
N LEU A 228 0.73 7.06 1.57
CA LEU A 228 -0.07 8.27 1.79
C LEU A 228 0.46 9.47 0.99
N GLU A 229 1.77 9.61 0.81
CA GLU A 229 2.33 10.68 -0.02
C GLU A 229 1.89 10.58 -1.49
N VAL A 230 1.88 9.37 -2.04
CA VAL A 230 1.33 9.13 -3.38
C VAL A 230 -0.17 9.45 -3.42
N MET A 231 -0.93 9.04 -2.40
CA MET A 231 -2.37 9.28 -2.31
C MET A 231 -2.69 10.77 -2.15
N ASP A 232 -1.95 11.48 -1.31
CA ASP A 232 -2.12 12.93 -1.10
C ASP A 232 -1.81 13.71 -2.37
N THR A 233 -0.66 13.41 -3.01
CA THR A 233 -0.28 14.04 -4.30
C THR A 233 -1.34 13.80 -5.37
N ALA A 234 -1.88 12.59 -5.47
CA ALA A 234 -2.93 12.28 -6.42
C ALA A 234 -4.22 13.05 -6.14
N ARG A 235 -4.65 13.13 -4.88
CA ARG A 235 -5.84 13.89 -4.47
C ARG A 235 -5.66 15.39 -4.78
N GLU A 236 -4.47 15.94 -4.56
CA GLU A 236 -4.15 17.33 -4.94
C GLU A 236 -4.28 17.53 -6.46
N GLN A 237 -3.76 16.63 -7.29
CA GLN A 237 -3.88 16.69 -8.75
C GLN A 237 -5.33 16.65 -9.22
N TRP A 238 -6.21 15.93 -8.50
CA TRP A 238 -7.63 15.84 -8.82
C TRP A 238 -8.48 16.96 -8.20
N GLY A 239 -7.89 17.84 -7.38
CA GLY A 239 -8.60 18.87 -6.63
C GLY A 239 -9.51 18.30 -5.53
N TYR A 240 -9.24 17.09 -5.06
CA TYR A 240 -10.01 16.43 -4.02
C TYR A 240 -9.43 16.67 -2.63
N GLN A 241 -10.23 17.22 -1.75
CA GLN A 241 -9.91 17.46 -0.34
C GLN A 241 -11.05 16.96 0.55
N PHE A 242 -10.70 16.37 1.69
CA PHE A 242 -11.67 16.05 2.73
C PHE A 242 -12.24 17.30 3.38
N ALA A 243 -13.44 17.19 3.98
CA ALA A 243 -14.08 18.32 4.66
C ALA A 243 -13.21 18.89 5.77
N PHE A 244 -12.59 18.04 6.59
CA PHE A 244 -11.72 18.48 7.68
C PHE A 244 -10.46 19.24 7.19
N GLU A 245 -9.91 18.87 6.04
CA GLU A 245 -8.77 19.57 5.44
C GLU A 245 -9.14 20.98 4.97
N LYS A 246 -10.35 21.14 4.40
CA LYS A 246 -10.88 22.47 3.99
C LYS A 246 -11.09 23.40 5.16
N GLU A 247 -11.42 22.86 6.32
CA GLU A 247 -11.62 23.61 7.57
C GLU A 247 -10.31 23.88 8.31
N GLY A 248 -9.17 23.40 7.80
CA GLY A 248 -7.87 23.52 8.47
C GLY A 248 -7.77 22.66 9.74
N ASN A 249 -8.67 21.70 9.90
CA ASN A 249 -8.67 20.76 11.03
C ASN A 249 -7.75 19.58 10.68
N PRO A 250 -6.78 19.23 11.51
CA PRO A 250 -5.92 18.07 11.24
C PRO A 250 -6.63 16.71 11.39
N TRP A 251 -7.83 16.70 12.00
CA TRP A 251 -8.59 15.47 12.35
C TRP A 251 -10.06 15.51 11.94
#